data_c1dc3b5fa93b657c23d36a9a26b51a4c
#
_entry.id   c1dc3b5fa93b657c23d36a9a26b51a4c
#
_cell.length_a   1.000
_cell.length_b   1.000
_cell.length_c   1.000
_cell.angle_alpha   90.00
_cell.angle_beta   90.00
_cell.angle_gamma   90.00
#
_symmetry.space_group_name_H-M   'P 1'
#
loop_
_entity.id
_entity.type
_entity.pdbx_description
1 polymer ?
#
loop_
_entity_poly.entity_id
_entity_poly.type
_entity_poly.pdbx_seq_one_letter_code
_entity_poly.pdbx_strand_id
1 'polypeptide(L)'
;MNILLLGGSGFIGRHLAARLRACGHQVQTPTHKELDLRALDERAARACLRGQDAVVNAVGIMSRDADRLETVHHHAPATLAAWAREAGVARWLQVSALGADAWHPVAFLGSKGRGDEAVRAQLATDIVRPSVVYGRGGKSCELFIRLARLPLLVLPEGGRQMLQPVHVYDVADGVAALLAASSRNATLNMSGGRALSLAAYLNTLRATLHGKTAARVLPLPLLAPFLPLTNYLSDGMVSAATLRLLADGSCADNRDFTALLGRAPLAPEQFAAADVVGF
;
A
#
# COMPACT_ATOMS: atom_id res chain seq x y z
N MET A 1 -18.68 8.69 -12.08
CA MET A 1 -17.63 9.74 -11.93
C MET A 1 -16.51 9.47 -12.90
N ASN A 2 -15.87 10.56 -13.39
CA ASN A 2 -14.61 10.51 -14.09
C ASN A 2 -13.48 10.56 -13.05
N ILE A 3 -12.65 9.55 -13.00
CA ILE A 3 -11.61 9.39 -11.97
C ILE A 3 -10.23 9.34 -12.63
N LEU A 4 -9.34 10.24 -12.24
CA LEU A 4 -7.93 10.12 -12.55
C LEU A 4 -7.25 9.23 -11.51
N LEU A 5 -6.79 8.04 -11.91
CA LEU A 5 -6.07 7.12 -11.05
C LEU A 5 -4.57 7.17 -11.35
N LEU A 6 -3.82 7.83 -10.49
CA LEU A 6 -2.36 7.85 -10.53
C LEU A 6 -1.80 6.53 -10.01
N GLY A 7 -0.82 5.97 -10.70
CA GLY A 7 -0.24 4.68 -10.34
C GLY A 7 -1.11 3.47 -10.71
N GLY A 8 -2.02 3.60 -11.67
CA GLY A 8 -2.93 2.54 -12.12
C GLY A 8 -2.24 1.28 -12.66
N SER A 9 -0.99 1.38 -13.13
CA SER A 9 -0.16 0.23 -13.53
C SER A 9 0.51 -0.51 -12.37
N GLY A 10 0.51 0.07 -11.17
CA GLY A 10 1.08 -0.51 -9.96
C GLY A 10 0.24 -1.64 -9.38
N PHE A 11 0.79 -2.33 -8.35
CA PHE A 11 0.12 -3.45 -7.71
C PHE A 11 -1.27 -3.09 -7.15
N ILE A 12 -1.37 -2.11 -6.27
CA ILE A 12 -2.66 -1.67 -5.71
C ILE A 12 -3.49 -1.00 -6.81
N GLY A 13 -2.86 -0.13 -7.62
CA GLY A 13 -3.55 0.67 -8.63
C GLY A 13 -4.34 -0.14 -9.66
N ARG A 14 -3.81 -1.29 -10.15
CA ARG A 14 -4.55 -2.13 -11.10
C ARG A 14 -5.82 -2.74 -10.50
N HIS A 15 -5.79 -3.12 -9.20
CA HIS A 15 -6.96 -3.64 -8.50
C HIS A 15 -7.99 -2.52 -8.24
N LEU A 16 -7.52 -1.31 -7.90
CA LEU A 16 -8.37 -0.13 -7.81
C LEU A 16 -9.03 0.18 -9.15
N ALA A 17 -8.26 0.17 -10.26
CA ALA A 17 -8.79 0.43 -11.59
C ALA A 17 -9.89 -0.57 -11.97
N ALA A 18 -9.65 -1.86 -11.73
CA ALA A 18 -10.64 -2.92 -12.00
C ALA A 18 -11.91 -2.72 -11.16
N ARG A 19 -11.75 -2.51 -9.85
CA ARG A 19 -12.88 -2.34 -8.94
C ARG A 19 -13.71 -1.08 -9.23
N LEU A 20 -13.06 0.04 -9.47
CA LEU A 20 -13.74 1.30 -9.75
C LEU A 20 -14.50 1.24 -11.09
N ARG A 21 -13.92 0.59 -12.11
CA ARG A 21 -14.64 0.35 -13.39
C ARG A 21 -15.85 -0.58 -13.20
N ALA A 22 -15.72 -1.62 -12.39
CA ALA A 22 -16.85 -2.51 -12.04
C ALA A 22 -17.96 -1.77 -11.28
N CYS A 23 -17.63 -0.70 -10.55
CA CYS A 23 -18.62 0.20 -9.93
C CYS A 23 -19.20 1.24 -10.90
N GLY A 24 -18.92 1.17 -12.20
CA GLY A 24 -19.47 2.07 -13.22
C GLY A 24 -18.75 3.41 -13.35
N HIS A 25 -17.54 3.58 -12.79
CA HIS A 25 -16.76 4.80 -12.96
C HIS A 25 -15.94 4.76 -14.25
N GLN A 26 -15.73 5.93 -14.87
CA GLN A 26 -14.75 6.09 -15.93
C GLN A 26 -13.39 6.35 -15.29
N VAL A 27 -12.43 5.44 -15.48
CA VAL A 27 -11.13 5.50 -14.82
C VAL A 27 -10.03 5.70 -15.85
N GLN A 28 -9.43 6.88 -15.83
CA GLN A 28 -8.23 7.22 -16.58
C GLN A 28 -7.00 6.82 -15.77
N THR A 29 -6.08 6.09 -16.39
CA THR A 29 -4.83 5.62 -15.75
C THR A 29 -3.64 6.03 -16.61
N PRO A 30 -3.11 7.26 -16.44
CA PRO A 30 -1.99 7.71 -17.26
C PRO A 30 -0.75 6.83 -17.01
N THR A 31 -0.03 6.55 -18.08
CA THR A 31 1.28 5.88 -18.03
C THR A 31 2.36 6.85 -17.58
N HIS A 32 3.54 6.35 -17.23
CA HIS A 32 4.70 7.22 -16.93
C HIS A 32 5.14 8.09 -18.08
N LYS A 33 4.78 7.76 -19.34
CA LYS A 33 5.08 8.61 -20.51
C LYS A 33 4.11 9.77 -20.61
N GLU A 34 2.89 9.61 -20.11
CA GLU A 34 1.85 10.64 -20.13
C GLU A 34 1.91 11.54 -18.91
N LEU A 35 2.27 10.98 -17.75
CA LEU A 35 2.39 11.72 -16.49
C LEU A 35 3.44 11.06 -15.56
N ASP A 36 4.62 11.64 -15.50
CA ASP A 36 5.71 11.15 -14.63
C ASP A 36 5.82 12.01 -13.35
N LEU A 37 5.51 11.43 -12.20
CA LEU A 37 5.62 12.13 -10.92
C LEU A 37 7.06 12.46 -10.51
N ARG A 38 8.05 11.87 -11.16
CA ARG A 38 9.47 12.17 -10.93
C ARG A 38 9.92 13.46 -11.64
N ALA A 39 9.21 13.84 -12.69
CA ALA A 39 9.48 15.02 -13.49
C ALA A 39 8.12 15.53 -14.05
N LEU A 40 7.37 16.23 -13.19
CA LEU A 40 6.05 16.72 -13.56
C LEU A 40 6.12 17.75 -14.70
N ASP A 41 5.40 17.45 -15.77
CA ASP A 41 5.06 18.42 -16.80
C ASP A 41 3.68 19.03 -16.52
N GLU A 42 3.62 20.32 -16.34
CA GLU A 42 2.38 21.03 -15.98
C GLU A 42 1.30 20.87 -17.06
N ARG A 43 1.67 20.97 -18.33
CA ARG A 43 0.72 20.88 -19.45
C ARG A 43 0.09 19.50 -19.51
N ALA A 44 0.90 18.45 -19.38
CA ALA A 44 0.43 17.07 -19.36
C ALA A 44 -0.47 16.80 -18.13
N ALA A 45 -0.04 17.27 -16.95
CA ALA A 45 -0.80 17.13 -15.72
C ALA A 45 -2.17 17.81 -15.81
N ARG A 46 -2.21 19.07 -16.27
CA ARG A 46 -3.46 19.81 -16.44
C ARG A 46 -4.37 19.17 -17.49
N ALA A 47 -3.81 18.58 -18.54
CA ALA A 47 -4.59 17.83 -19.53
C ALA A 47 -5.24 16.58 -18.91
N CYS A 48 -4.52 15.84 -18.05
CA CYS A 48 -5.06 14.68 -17.34
C CYS A 48 -6.14 15.07 -16.30
N LEU A 49 -6.02 16.23 -15.66
CA LEU A 49 -6.96 16.70 -14.62
C LEU A 49 -8.27 17.27 -15.18
N ARG A 50 -8.28 17.66 -16.45
CA ARG A 50 -9.45 18.31 -17.06
C ARG A 50 -10.66 17.37 -17.09
N GLY A 51 -11.78 17.83 -16.54
CA GLY A 51 -13.05 17.07 -16.53
C GLY A 51 -13.08 15.88 -15.60
N GLN A 52 -12.13 15.80 -14.66
CA GLN A 52 -12.15 14.76 -13.63
C GLN A 52 -13.00 15.22 -12.43
N ASP A 53 -13.80 14.29 -11.90
CA ASP A 53 -14.58 14.51 -10.67
C ASP A 53 -13.72 14.25 -9.43
N ALA A 54 -12.82 13.27 -9.52
CA ALA A 54 -11.95 12.86 -8.42
C ALA A 54 -10.57 12.41 -8.91
N VAL A 55 -9.58 12.56 -8.03
CA VAL A 55 -8.24 11.95 -8.19
C VAL A 55 -8.05 10.88 -7.14
N VAL A 56 -7.57 9.70 -7.56
CA VAL A 56 -7.09 8.64 -6.67
C VAL A 56 -5.59 8.50 -6.87
N ASN A 57 -4.80 8.82 -5.85
CA ASN A 57 -3.36 8.66 -5.91
C ASN A 57 -2.94 7.35 -5.23
N ALA A 58 -2.61 6.34 -6.04
CA ALA A 58 -2.07 5.05 -5.59
C ALA A 58 -0.56 4.92 -5.89
N VAL A 59 0.13 6.03 -6.16
CA VAL A 59 1.58 5.98 -6.42
C VAL A 59 2.33 5.75 -5.12
N GLY A 60 3.25 4.80 -5.16
CA GLY A 60 4.16 4.52 -4.07
C GLY A 60 5.38 3.79 -4.60
N ILE A 61 6.55 4.22 -4.18
CA ILE A 61 7.83 3.59 -4.52
C ILE A 61 8.58 3.23 -3.23
N MET A 62 9.40 2.20 -3.31
CA MET A 62 10.44 1.93 -2.33
C MET A 62 11.78 2.36 -2.93
N SER A 63 12.51 3.20 -2.24
CA SER A 63 13.82 3.70 -2.67
C SER A 63 14.75 3.86 -1.48
N ARG A 64 16.07 3.75 -1.71
CA ARG A 64 17.10 4.15 -0.74
C ARG A 64 17.43 5.64 -0.84
N ASP A 65 17.03 6.26 -1.92
CA ASP A 65 17.18 7.68 -2.21
C ASP A 65 16.00 8.45 -1.58
N ALA A 66 16.29 9.24 -0.54
CA ALA A 66 15.30 10.01 0.20
C ALA A 66 14.69 11.12 -0.66
N ASP A 67 15.49 11.78 -1.51
CA ASP A 67 15.00 12.86 -2.38
C ASP A 67 14.00 12.34 -3.41
N ARG A 68 14.24 11.12 -3.90
CA ARG A 68 13.30 10.45 -4.79
C ARG A 68 12.00 10.08 -4.08
N LEU A 69 12.05 9.69 -2.81
CA LEU A 69 10.86 9.47 -2.00
C LEU A 69 10.08 10.77 -1.78
N GLU A 70 10.79 11.87 -1.42
CA GLU A 70 10.18 13.19 -1.28
C GLU A 70 9.51 13.66 -2.57
N THR A 71 10.21 13.55 -3.70
CA THR A 71 9.67 13.96 -4.99
C THR A 71 8.36 13.24 -5.29
N VAL A 72 8.33 11.91 -5.15
CA VAL A 72 7.19 11.08 -5.60
C VAL A 72 6.05 11.04 -4.58
N HIS A 73 6.36 11.05 -3.28
CA HIS A 73 5.34 10.92 -2.24
C HIS A 73 4.82 12.24 -1.69
N HIS A 74 5.62 13.33 -1.80
CA HIS A 74 5.30 14.63 -1.21
C HIS A 74 5.16 15.72 -2.26
N HIS A 75 6.25 16.12 -2.95
CA HIS A 75 6.24 17.32 -3.81
C HIS A 75 5.32 17.16 -5.02
N ALA A 76 5.39 16.04 -5.72
CA ALA A 76 4.54 15.81 -6.90
C ALA A 76 3.06 15.72 -6.56
N PRO A 77 2.61 14.94 -5.54
CA PRO A 77 1.22 14.96 -5.10
C PRO A 77 0.73 16.34 -4.63
N ALA A 78 1.55 17.10 -3.90
CA ALA A 78 1.21 18.45 -3.46
C ALA A 78 0.93 19.39 -4.63
N THR A 79 1.81 19.39 -5.63
CA THR A 79 1.68 20.21 -6.85
C THR A 79 0.44 19.79 -7.67
N LEU A 80 0.27 18.46 -7.86
CA LEU A 80 -0.91 17.94 -8.58
C LEU A 80 -2.21 18.26 -7.87
N ALA A 81 -2.23 18.22 -6.52
CA ALA A 81 -3.42 18.56 -5.74
C ALA A 81 -3.79 20.05 -5.89
N ALA A 82 -2.79 20.95 -5.95
CA ALA A 82 -3.03 22.36 -6.24
C ALA A 82 -3.65 22.55 -7.63
N TRP A 83 -3.08 21.90 -8.66
CA TRP A 83 -3.63 21.97 -10.02
C TRP A 83 -4.99 21.29 -10.16
N ALA A 84 -5.24 20.21 -9.37
CA ALA A 84 -6.55 19.55 -9.32
C ALA A 84 -7.63 20.49 -8.76
N ARG A 85 -7.31 21.22 -7.69
CA ARG A 85 -8.20 22.26 -7.13
C ARG A 85 -8.51 23.35 -8.17
N GLU A 86 -7.51 23.84 -8.86
CA GLU A 86 -7.67 24.85 -9.92
C GLU A 86 -8.51 24.33 -11.10
N ALA A 87 -8.40 23.04 -11.42
CA ALA A 87 -9.20 22.38 -12.45
C ALA A 87 -10.63 22.04 -12.01
N GLY A 88 -11.01 22.34 -10.76
CA GLY A 88 -12.35 22.08 -10.22
C GLY A 88 -12.59 20.63 -9.78
N VAL A 89 -11.53 19.84 -9.58
CA VAL A 89 -11.65 18.48 -9.01
C VAL A 89 -12.20 18.59 -7.60
N ALA A 90 -13.30 17.86 -7.34
CA ALA A 90 -14.04 17.98 -6.07
C ALA A 90 -13.39 17.20 -4.92
N ARG A 91 -12.64 16.13 -5.20
CA ARG A 91 -12.10 15.24 -4.17
C ARG A 91 -10.76 14.63 -4.57
N TRP A 92 -9.98 14.35 -3.52
CA TRP A 92 -8.75 13.56 -3.62
C TRP A 92 -8.81 12.37 -2.67
N LEU A 93 -8.41 11.19 -3.13
CA LEU A 93 -8.19 10.03 -2.30
C LEU A 93 -6.72 9.62 -2.39
N GLN A 94 -6.07 9.65 -1.23
CA GLN A 94 -4.64 9.36 -1.10
C GLN A 94 -4.43 7.95 -0.55
N VAL A 95 -3.77 7.07 -1.31
CA VAL A 95 -3.30 5.79 -0.78
C VAL A 95 -1.92 6.00 -0.15
N SER A 96 -1.94 6.12 1.18
CA SER A 96 -0.76 6.31 2.01
C SER A 96 -0.22 4.95 2.52
N ALA A 97 0.28 4.90 3.74
CA ALA A 97 0.73 3.69 4.40
C ALA A 97 0.43 3.75 5.89
N LEU A 98 0.15 2.61 6.51
CA LEU A 98 0.01 2.55 7.95
C LEU A 98 1.30 3.03 8.63
N GLY A 99 1.17 3.89 9.66
CA GLY A 99 2.31 4.53 10.32
C GLY A 99 2.89 5.75 9.60
N ALA A 100 2.31 6.19 8.46
CA ALA A 100 2.76 7.42 7.80
C ALA A 100 2.55 8.64 8.71
N ASP A 101 3.62 9.37 8.93
CA ASP A 101 3.70 10.57 9.77
C ASP A 101 4.79 11.48 9.23
N ALA A 102 4.55 12.80 9.17
CA ALA A 102 5.49 13.76 8.57
C ALA A 102 6.88 13.76 9.23
N TRP A 103 6.95 13.40 10.52
CA TRP A 103 8.16 13.37 11.33
C TRP A 103 8.75 11.96 11.50
N HIS A 104 8.18 10.97 10.82
CA HIS A 104 8.64 9.59 10.96
C HIS A 104 10.10 9.44 10.50
N PRO A 105 11.00 8.78 11.30
CA PRO A 105 12.43 8.68 10.99
C PRO A 105 12.73 7.81 9.77
N VAL A 106 11.83 6.89 9.40
CA VAL A 106 11.96 6.11 8.17
C VAL A 106 11.47 6.94 6.99
N ALA A 107 12.36 7.28 6.07
CA ALA A 107 12.10 8.20 4.96
C ALA A 107 10.84 7.85 4.14
N PHE A 108 10.55 6.56 3.96
CA PHE A 108 9.32 6.10 3.27
C PHE A 108 8.05 6.57 3.98
N LEU A 109 7.94 6.38 5.30
CA LEU A 109 6.75 6.80 6.06
C LEU A 109 6.71 8.32 6.27
N GLY A 110 7.88 8.94 6.46
CA GLY A 110 8.01 10.39 6.56
C GLY A 110 7.55 11.12 5.30
N SER A 111 8.04 10.70 4.13
CA SER A 111 7.63 11.30 2.86
C SER A 111 6.14 11.10 2.55
N LYS A 112 5.58 9.93 2.90
CA LYS A 112 4.14 9.67 2.80
C LYS A 112 3.33 10.58 3.71
N GLY A 113 3.75 10.75 4.98
CA GLY A 113 3.09 11.63 5.94
C GLY A 113 3.08 13.09 5.49
N ARG A 114 4.23 13.61 5.02
CA ARG A 114 4.31 14.98 4.46
C ARG A 114 3.42 15.14 3.22
N GLY A 115 3.37 14.13 2.35
CA GLY A 115 2.46 14.12 1.20
C GLY A 115 0.98 14.12 1.60
N ASP A 116 0.61 13.36 2.63
CA ASP A 116 -0.75 13.34 3.19
C ASP A 116 -1.18 14.73 3.65
N GLU A 117 -0.32 15.43 4.41
CA GLU A 117 -0.56 16.79 4.91
C GLU A 117 -0.64 17.81 3.75
N ALA A 118 0.32 17.74 2.83
CA ALA A 118 0.41 18.67 1.70
C ALA A 118 -0.81 18.59 0.77
N VAL A 119 -1.30 17.39 0.47
CA VAL A 119 -2.51 17.22 -0.36
C VAL A 119 -3.76 17.70 0.38
N ARG A 120 -3.88 17.37 1.67
CA ARG A 120 -5.01 17.81 2.51
C ARG A 120 -5.11 19.32 2.62
N ALA A 121 -3.99 20.02 2.56
CA ALA A 121 -3.95 21.49 2.55
C ALA A 121 -4.51 22.11 1.26
N GLN A 122 -4.65 21.35 0.18
CA GLN A 122 -5.09 21.85 -1.13
C GLN A 122 -6.58 21.64 -1.39
N LEU A 123 -7.13 20.48 -1.06
CA LEU A 123 -8.54 20.13 -1.33
C LEU A 123 -9.05 19.03 -0.38
N ALA A 124 -10.36 18.80 -0.40
CA ALA A 124 -11.00 17.75 0.39
C ALA A 124 -10.36 16.38 0.07
N THR A 125 -9.72 15.78 1.08
CA THR A 125 -8.88 14.58 0.92
C THR A 125 -9.24 13.50 1.91
N ASP A 126 -9.63 12.33 1.39
CA ASP A 126 -9.70 11.11 2.18
C ASP A 126 -8.35 10.36 2.06
N ILE A 127 -7.75 10.01 3.18
CA ILE A 127 -6.48 9.29 3.23
C ILE A 127 -6.75 7.87 3.70
N VAL A 128 -6.29 6.88 2.93
CA VAL A 128 -6.32 5.48 3.34
C VAL A 128 -4.91 5.01 3.65
N ARG A 129 -4.73 4.33 4.78
CA ARG A 129 -3.46 3.81 5.27
C ARG A 129 -3.51 2.30 5.37
N PRO A 130 -3.26 1.59 4.27
CA PRO A 130 -3.19 0.13 4.30
C PRO A 130 -2.04 -0.36 5.18
N SER A 131 -2.27 -1.46 5.89
CA SER A 131 -1.20 -2.25 6.50
C SER A 131 -0.43 -3.02 5.42
N VAL A 132 0.26 -4.09 5.77
CA VAL A 132 0.91 -4.98 4.79
C VAL A 132 -0.14 -5.55 3.84
N VAL A 133 -0.07 -5.15 2.57
CA VAL A 133 -1.06 -5.56 1.56
C VAL A 133 -0.65 -6.89 0.92
N TYR A 134 -1.52 -7.88 1.02
CA TYR A 134 -1.40 -9.16 0.32
C TYR A 134 -2.13 -9.12 -1.03
N GLY A 135 -1.56 -9.79 -2.02
CA GLY A 135 -2.15 -10.02 -3.34
C GLY A 135 -1.07 -10.33 -4.37
N ARG A 136 -1.41 -11.08 -5.39
CA ARG A 136 -0.46 -11.51 -6.44
C ARG A 136 0.09 -10.31 -7.22
N GLY A 137 1.42 -10.32 -7.42
CA GLY A 137 2.14 -9.25 -8.10
C GLY A 137 2.50 -8.06 -7.21
N GLY A 138 2.25 -8.14 -5.90
CA GLY A 138 2.80 -7.22 -4.92
C GLY A 138 4.21 -7.67 -4.50
N LYS A 139 5.22 -6.81 -4.65
CA LYS A 139 6.63 -7.18 -4.36
C LYS A 139 6.83 -7.72 -2.94
N SER A 140 6.26 -7.07 -1.93
CA SER A 140 6.32 -7.53 -0.53
C SER A 140 5.57 -8.86 -0.33
N CYS A 141 4.43 -9.03 -0.98
CA CYS A 141 3.65 -10.27 -0.95
C CYS A 141 4.45 -11.42 -1.57
N GLU A 142 5.08 -11.20 -2.72
CA GLU A 142 5.93 -12.21 -3.37
C GLU A 142 7.11 -12.62 -2.49
N LEU A 143 7.72 -11.67 -1.76
CA LEU A 143 8.76 -11.99 -0.79
C LEU A 143 8.23 -12.91 0.30
N PHE A 144 7.09 -12.58 0.91
CA PHE A 144 6.47 -13.41 1.95
C PHE A 144 6.09 -14.80 1.43
N ILE A 145 5.55 -14.89 0.22
CA ILE A 145 5.24 -16.18 -0.42
C ILE A 145 6.51 -17.01 -0.66
N ARG A 146 7.61 -16.40 -1.09
CA ARG A 146 8.91 -17.08 -1.25
C ARG A 146 9.46 -17.55 0.10
N LEU A 147 9.43 -16.70 1.13
CA LEU A 147 9.84 -17.08 2.48
C LEU A 147 8.99 -18.23 3.03
N ALA A 148 7.69 -18.22 2.80
CA ALA A 148 6.78 -19.27 3.22
C ALA A 148 7.09 -20.66 2.61
N ARG A 149 7.89 -20.75 1.54
CA ARG A 149 8.35 -22.03 0.96
C ARG A 149 9.47 -22.68 1.76
N LEU A 150 10.22 -21.89 2.52
CA LEU A 150 11.43 -22.35 3.21
C LEU A 150 11.07 -23.19 4.44
N PRO A 151 11.75 -24.33 4.69
CA PRO A 151 11.50 -25.15 5.87
C PRO A 151 12.07 -24.52 7.15
N LEU A 152 12.98 -23.57 7.00
CA LEU A 152 13.62 -22.83 8.06
C LEU A 152 13.49 -21.33 7.77
N LEU A 153 12.90 -20.58 8.70
CA LEU A 153 12.73 -19.15 8.63
C LEU A 153 13.71 -18.48 9.58
N VAL A 154 14.49 -17.54 9.06
CA VAL A 154 15.36 -16.69 9.89
C VAL A 154 14.79 -15.28 9.86
N LEU A 155 14.27 -14.86 11.01
CA LEU A 155 13.49 -13.64 11.10
C LEU A 155 14.04 -12.70 12.19
N PRO A 156 13.94 -11.36 11.98
CA PRO A 156 14.23 -10.41 13.03
C PRO A 156 13.43 -10.79 14.29
N GLU A 157 14.05 -10.72 15.46
CA GLU A 157 13.42 -11.02 16.76
C GLU A 157 12.63 -12.35 16.80
N GLY A 158 13.02 -13.33 15.95
CA GLY A 158 12.29 -14.60 15.83
C GLY A 158 10.89 -14.46 15.23
N GLY A 159 10.63 -13.37 14.51
CA GLY A 159 9.35 -13.13 13.84
C GLY A 159 8.19 -12.80 14.78
N ARG A 160 8.46 -12.20 15.95
CA ARG A 160 7.44 -11.83 16.95
C ARG A 160 6.70 -10.54 16.61
N GLN A 161 7.22 -9.74 15.68
CA GLN A 161 6.59 -8.50 15.24
C GLN A 161 5.15 -8.76 14.79
N MET A 162 4.22 -7.91 15.26
CA MET A 162 2.81 -8.07 14.97
C MET A 162 2.45 -7.39 13.65
N LEU A 163 1.78 -8.13 12.79
CA LEU A 163 1.25 -7.67 11.51
C LEU A 163 -0.26 -7.92 11.47
N GLN A 164 -0.96 -7.09 10.72
CA GLN A 164 -2.40 -7.25 10.45
C GLN A 164 -2.63 -7.14 8.94
N PRO A 165 -2.17 -8.14 8.15
CA PRO A 165 -2.17 -8.09 6.70
C PRO A 165 -3.58 -7.92 6.14
N VAL A 166 -3.73 -7.04 5.14
CA VAL A 166 -4.99 -6.79 4.45
C VAL A 166 -4.93 -7.31 3.02
N HIS A 167 -6.01 -7.91 2.54
CA HIS A 167 -6.09 -8.34 1.14
C HIS A 167 -6.28 -7.13 0.22
N VAL A 168 -5.65 -7.12 -0.96
CA VAL A 168 -5.76 -6.02 -1.92
C VAL A 168 -7.20 -5.79 -2.39
N TYR A 169 -8.04 -6.81 -2.38
CA TYR A 169 -9.47 -6.69 -2.71
C TYR A 169 -10.23 -5.90 -1.65
N ASP A 170 -9.96 -6.12 -0.35
CA ASP A 170 -10.55 -5.32 0.71
C ASP A 170 -10.12 -3.84 0.61
N VAL A 171 -8.86 -3.58 0.26
CA VAL A 171 -8.39 -2.21 0.01
C VAL A 171 -9.14 -1.58 -1.15
N ALA A 172 -9.34 -2.32 -2.24
CA ALA A 172 -10.06 -1.84 -3.42
C ALA A 172 -11.56 -1.61 -3.12
N ASP A 173 -12.20 -2.52 -2.39
CA ASP A 173 -13.58 -2.37 -1.93
C ASP A 173 -13.74 -1.14 -1.03
N GLY A 174 -12.82 -0.94 -0.08
CA GLY A 174 -12.83 0.20 0.82
C GLY A 174 -12.64 1.53 0.10
N VAL A 175 -11.74 1.60 -0.88
CA VAL A 175 -11.57 2.81 -1.71
C VAL A 175 -12.83 3.09 -2.53
N ALA A 176 -13.44 2.07 -3.14
CA ALA A 176 -14.69 2.23 -3.88
C ALA A 176 -15.84 2.70 -2.97
N ALA A 177 -15.96 2.14 -1.77
CA ALA A 177 -16.96 2.55 -0.78
C ALA A 177 -16.76 3.99 -0.29
N LEU A 178 -15.50 4.42 -0.07
CA LEU A 178 -15.19 5.82 0.26
C LEU A 178 -15.61 6.77 -0.86
N LEU A 179 -15.34 6.41 -2.11
CA LEU A 179 -15.71 7.24 -3.26
C LEU A 179 -17.23 7.30 -3.46
N ALA A 180 -17.97 6.26 -3.09
CA ALA A 180 -19.44 6.26 -3.12
C ALA A 180 -20.08 7.12 -2.01
N ALA A 181 -19.40 7.26 -0.87
CA ALA A 181 -19.82 8.11 0.23
C ALA A 181 -19.41 9.58 0.00
N SER A 182 -20.00 10.51 0.73
CA SER A 182 -19.51 11.89 0.78
C SER A 182 -18.11 11.93 1.38
N SER A 183 -17.22 12.81 0.85
CA SER A 183 -15.88 12.98 1.42
C SER A 183 -15.96 13.37 2.88
N ARG A 184 -15.21 12.69 3.73
CA ARG A 184 -15.15 12.93 5.17
C ARG A 184 -13.93 13.75 5.57
N ASN A 185 -13.02 13.98 4.62
CA ASN A 185 -11.72 14.59 4.88
C ASN A 185 -10.95 13.87 6.00
N ALA A 186 -11.08 12.55 6.03
CA ALA A 186 -10.65 11.69 7.13
C ALA A 186 -9.42 10.87 6.75
N THR A 187 -8.78 10.28 7.77
CA THR A 187 -7.76 9.25 7.61
C THR A 187 -8.32 7.92 8.09
N LEU A 188 -8.28 6.90 7.25
CA LEU A 188 -8.78 5.57 7.52
C LEU A 188 -7.66 4.54 7.47
N ASN A 189 -7.44 3.82 8.58
CA ASN A 189 -6.53 2.68 8.59
C ASN A 189 -7.23 1.47 7.97
N MET A 190 -6.58 0.85 6.98
CA MET A 190 -7.08 -0.36 6.31
C MET A 190 -6.21 -1.55 6.70
N SER A 191 -6.52 -2.18 7.84
CA SER A 191 -5.87 -3.39 8.32
C SER A 191 -6.78 -4.61 8.21
N GLY A 192 -6.20 -5.81 8.11
CA GLY A 192 -6.93 -7.05 7.92
C GLY A 192 -7.76 -7.48 9.11
N GLY A 193 -8.49 -8.58 8.96
CA GLY A 193 -9.42 -9.09 9.97
C GLY A 193 -8.74 -9.62 11.23
N ARG A 194 -7.43 -9.92 11.20
CA ARG A 194 -6.70 -10.49 12.33
C ARG A 194 -5.24 -10.07 12.38
N ALA A 195 -4.80 -9.64 13.56
CA ALA A 195 -3.39 -9.44 13.87
C ALA A 195 -2.72 -10.77 14.23
N LEU A 196 -1.49 -10.98 13.75
CA LEU A 196 -0.67 -12.16 14.02
C LEU A 196 0.81 -11.82 13.93
N SER A 197 1.67 -12.63 14.55
CA SER A 197 3.11 -12.43 14.41
C SER A 197 3.57 -12.70 12.99
N LEU A 198 4.69 -12.10 12.57
CA LEU A 198 5.31 -12.36 11.25
C LEU A 198 5.54 -13.87 11.05
N ALA A 199 6.03 -14.57 12.08
CA ALA A 199 6.23 -16.02 12.03
C ALA A 199 4.91 -16.77 11.79
N ALA A 200 3.84 -16.40 12.51
CA ALA A 200 2.51 -16.99 12.33
C ALA A 200 1.96 -16.68 10.94
N TYR A 201 2.12 -15.45 10.44
CA TYR A 201 1.70 -15.07 9.08
C TYR A 201 2.38 -15.91 8.01
N LEU A 202 3.70 -16.05 8.06
CA LEU A 202 4.45 -16.87 7.10
C LEU A 202 4.04 -18.36 7.19
N ASN A 203 3.78 -18.87 8.37
CA ASN A 203 3.28 -20.24 8.53
C ASN A 203 1.84 -20.41 8.02
N THR A 204 0.98 -19.42 8.17
CA THR A 204 -0.36 -19.41 7.55
C THR A 204 -0.25 -19.46 6.03
N LEU A 205 0.58 -18.60 5.42
CA LEU A 205 0.83 -18.63 3.97
C LEU A 205 1.42 -19.98 3.51
N ARG A 206 2.32 -20.55 4.32
CA ARG A 206 2.90 -21.86 4.05
C ARG A 206 1.85 -22.97 4.02
N ALA A 207 0.95 -22.98 4.99
CA ALA A 207 -0.13 -23.97 5.07
C ALA A 207 -1.12 -23.80 3.91
N THR A 208 -1.59 -22.57 3.67
CA THR A 208 -2.66 -22.29 2.70
C THR A 208 -2.20 -22.36 1.25
N LEU A 209 -0.97 -21.90 0.94
CA LEU A 209 -0.46 -21.87 -0.44
C LEU A 209 0.31 -23.13 -0.83
N HIS A 210 0.89 -23.85 0.13
CA HIS A 210 1.82 -24.95 -0.16
C HIS A 210 1.44 -26.26 0.53
N GLY A 211 0.40 -26.30 1.36
CA GLY A 211 0.00 -27.50 2.10
C GLY A 211 1.09 -28.06 3.03
N LYS A 212 2.01 -27.19 3.50
CA LYS A 212 3.17 -27.61 4.29
C LYS A 212 2.98 -27.33 5.78
N THR A 213 3.56 -28.19 6.63
CA THR A 213 3.62 -27.97 8.08
C THR A 213 4.45 -26.74 8.43
N ALA A 214 4.27 -26.21 9.66
CA ALA A 214 4.97 -25.03 10.12
C ALA A 214 6.50 -25.13 9.97
N ALA A 215 7.12 -24.05 9.51
CA ALA A 215 8.57 -23.93 9.42
C ALA A 215 9.18 -23.71 10.81
N ARG A 216 10.43 -24.16 11.00
CA ARG A 216 11.20 -23.76 12.17
C ARG A 216 11.62 -22.29 12.05
N VAL A 217 11.54 -21.54 13.13
CA VAL A 217 11.90 -20.12 13.16
C VAL A 217 13.14 -19.93 14.03
N LEU A 218 14.15 -19.24 13.49
CA LEU A 218 15.36 -18.85 14.22
C LEU A 218 15.48 -17.31 14.25
N PRO A 219 16.00 -16.74 15.33
CA PRO A 219 16.24 -15.32 15.40
C PRO A 219 17.43 -14.91 14.53
N LEU A 220 17.30 -13.75 13.86
CA LEU A 220 18.27 -13.21 12.90
C LEU A 220 19.72 -13.06 13.44
N PRO A 221 19.98 -12.74 14.73
CA PRO A 221 21.36 -12.62 15.22
C PRO A 221 22.25 -13.84 14.95
N LEU A 222 21.67 -15.02 14.80
CA LEU A 222 22.39 -16.24 14.46
C LEU A 222 22.97 -16.23 13.03
N LEU A 223 22.51 -15.35 12.14
CA LEU A 223 22.99 -15.20 10.75
C LEU A 223 23.57 -13.82 10.44
N ALA A 224 23.83 -13.00 11.46
CA ALA A 224 24.44 -11.68 11.25
C ALA A 224 25.67 -11.68 10.33
N PRO A 225 26.56 -12.69 10.36
CA PRO A 225 27.71 -12.77 9.44
C PRO A 225 27.32 -12.94 7.96
N PHE A 226 26.09 -13.43 7.68
CA PHE A 226 25.63 -13.74 6.32
C PHE A 226 24.70 -12.68 5.73
N LEU A 227 24.39 -11.60 6.46
CA LEU A 227 23.53 -10.50 6.01
C LEU A 227 23.93 -9.83 4.68
N PRO A 228 25.24 -9.67 4.35
CA PRO A 228 25.64 -9.11 3.06
C PRO A 228 25.16 -9.96 1.86
N LEU A 229 25.15 -11.28 2.03
CA LEU A 229 24.74 -12.22 0.98
C LEU A 229 23.21 -12.19 0.76
N THR A 230 22.44 -12.00 1.84
CA THR A 230 20.97 -11.91 1.73
C THR A 230 20.50 -10.65 1.02
N ASN A 231 21.22 -9.54 1.14
CA ASN A 231 20.97 -8.30 0.41
C ASN A 231 21.13 -8.47 -1.11
N TYR A 232 22.10 -9.26 -1.54
CA TYR A 232 22.32 -9.54 -2.95
C TYR A 232 21.24 -10.46 -3.53
N LEU A 233 20.77 -11.45 -2.74
CA LEU A 233 19.77 -12.43 -3.17
C LEU A 233 18.31 -11.89 -3.12
N SER A 234 18.07 -10.80 -2.41
CA SER A 234 16.71 -10.23 -2.22
C SER A 234 16.39 -9.04 -3.12
N ASP A 235 17.24 -8.76 -4.10
CA ASP A 235 17.06 -7.61 -5.03
C ASP A 235 16.84 -6.27 -4.30
N GLY A 236 17.50 -6.11 -3.15
CA GLY A 236 17.43 -4.91 -2.32
C GLY A 236 16.15 -4.76 -1.48
N MET A 237 15.26 -5.75 -1.49
CA MET A 237 14.02 -5.70 -0.69
C MET A 237 14.25 -5.92 0.81
N VAL A 238 15.34 -6.59 1.20
CA VAL A 238 15.78 -6.71 2.59
C VAL A 238 16.78 -5.59 2.88
N SER A 239 16.30 -4.39 3.12
CA SER A 239 17.11 -3.25 3.56
C SER A 239 16.91 -3.01 5.08
N ALA A 240 17.83 -2.28 5.70
CA ALA A 240 17.66 -1.86 7.10
C ALA A 240 16.35 -1.08 7.32
N ALA A 241 15.93 -0.27 6.33
CA ALA A 241 14.66 0.43 6.37
C ALA A 241 13.46 -0.53 6.32
N THR A 242 13.50 -1.54 5.44
CA THR A 242 12.43 -2.56 5.35
C THR A 242 12.38 -3.40 6.63
N LEU A 243 13.53 -3.75 7.21
CA LEU A 243 13.58 -4.48 8.47
C LEU A 243 13.04 -3.64 9.64
N ARG A 244 13.31 -2.33 9.67
CA ARG A 244 12.70 -1.40 10.63
C ARG A 244 11.19 -1.31 10.48
N LEU A 245 10.68 -1.13 9.25
CA LEU A 245 9.24 -1.13 8.99
C LEU A 245 8.56 -2.42 9.45
N LEU A 246 9.24 -3.56 9.32
CA LEU A 246 8.74 -4.84 9.84
C LEU A 246 8.88 -4.93 11.37
N ALA A 247 9.93 -4.36 11.97
CA ALA A 247 10.15 -4.39 13.41
C ALA A 247 9.12 -3.56 14.18
N ASP A 248 8.72 -2.40 13.64
CA ASP A 248 7.72 -1.52 14.25
C ASP A 248 6.30 -2.14 14.24
N GLY A 249 6.13 -3.25 13.50
CA GLY A 249 4.83 -3.90 13.33
C GLY A 249 3.92 -3.16 12.33
N SER A 250 2.75 -3.72 12.07
CA SER A 250 1.77 -3.12 11.15
C SER A 250 0.36 -3.50 11.56
N CYS A 251 -0.08 -2.99 12.71
CA CYS A 251 -1.42 -3.23 13.27
C CYS A 251 -2.12 -1.91 13.56
N ALA A 252 -3.42 -1.87 13.35
CA ALA A 252 -4.26 -0.72 13.70
C ALA A 252 -5.68 -1.16 14.03
N ASP A 253 -6.43 -0.30 14.73
CA ASP A 253 -7.88 -0.45 14.84
C ASP A 253 -8.51 -0.38 13.45
N ASN A 254 -9.33 -1.37 13.11
CA ASN A 254 -9.99 -1.49 11.82
C ASN A 254 -11.52 -1.41 11.90
N ARG A 255 -12.09 -0.94 13.01
CA ARG A 255 -13.54 -0.84 13.18
C ARG A 255 -14.20 0.02 12.12
N ASP A 256 -13.64 1.19 11.85
CA ASP A 256 -14.16 2.09 10.80
C ASP A 256 -14.04 1.48 9.41
N PHE A 257 -12.97 0.75 9.15
CA PHE A 257 -12.78 0.03 7.90
C PHE A 257 -13.77 -1.13 7.75
N THR A 258 -13.99 -1.89 8.81
CA THR A 258 -14.99 -2.97 8.87
C THR A 258 -16.39 -2.41 8.64
N ALA A 259 -16.73 -1.30 9.28
CA ALA A 259 -18.02 -0.63 9.10
C ALA A 259 -18.20 -0.12 7.65
N LEU A 260 -17.14 0.44 7.04
CA LEU A 260 -17.15 0.90 5.66
C LEU A 260 -17.36 -0.24 4.67
N LEU A 261 -16.73 -1.39 4.90
CA LEU A 261 -16.88 -2.58 4.06
C LEU A 261 -18.25 -3.27 4.22
N GLY A 262 -18.95 -3.03 5.35
CA GLY A 262 -20.16 -3.77 5.73
C GLY A 262 -19.91 -5.25 6.07
N ARG A 263 -18.65 -5.66 6.19
CA ARG A 263 -18.18 -7.01 6.53
C ARG A 263 -16.80 -6.96 7.16
N ALA A 264 -16.41 -8.02 7.84
CA ALA A 264 -15.03 -8.16 8.29
C ALA A 264 -14.07 -8.25 7.08
N PRO A 265 -12.90 -7.61 7.14
CA PRO A 265 -11.84 -7.84 6.15
C PRO A 265 -11.43 -9.32 6.14
N LEU A 266 -10.95 -9.79 5.00
CA LEU A 266 -10.46 -11.16 4.84
C LEU A 266 -9.38 -11.51 5.86
N ALA A 267 -9.49 -12.68 6.46
CA ALA A 267 -8.43 -13.23 7.30
C ALA A 267 -7.31 -13.85 6.45
N PRO A 268 -6.06 -13.91 6.92
CA PRO A 268 -4.94 -14.45 6.14
C PRO A 268 -5.15 -15.87 5.61
N GLU A 269 -5.94 -16.69 6.29
CA GLU A 269 -6.31 -18.03 5.86
C GLU A 269 -7.17 -18.06 4.59
N GLN A 270 -7.89 -16.98 4.33
CA GLN A 270 -8.81 -16.83 3.19
C GLN A 270 -8.12 -16.24 1.94
N PHE A 271 -6.90 -15.70 2.08
CA PHE A 271 -6.22 -14.96 1.01
C PHE A 271 -6.02 -15.80 -0.27
N ALA A 272 -5.53 -17.04 -0.11
CA ALA A 272 -5.31 -17.92 -1.24
C ALA A 272 -6.61 -18.27 -2.00
N ALA A 273 -7.70 -18.45 -1.28
CA ALA A 273 -9.00 -18.73 -1.88
C ALA A 273 -9.55 -17.49 -2.61
N ALA A 274 -9.41 -16.30 -2.04
CA ALA A 274 -9.83 -15.05 -2.66
C ALA A 274 -9.10 -14.77 -3.98
N ASP A 275 -7.79 -15.08 -4.06
CA ASP A 275 -7.00 -14.94 -5.30
C ASP A 275 -7.49 -15.85 -6.45
N VAL A 276 -8.16 -16.98 -6.14
CA VAL A 276 -8.70 -17.91 -7.15
C VAL A 276 -10.03 -17.41 -7.70
N VAL A 277 -10.87 -16.83 -6.84
CA VAL A 277 -12.21 -16.35 -7.23
C VAL A 277 -12.10 -15.08 -8.10
N GLY A 278 -11.10 -14.23 -7.85
CA GLY A 278 -10.93 -12.93 -8.54
C GLY A 278 -12.01 -11.91 -8.14
N PHE A 279 -12.00 -10.78 -8.83
CA PHE A 279 -13.09 -9.78 -8.80
C PHE A 279 -14.20 -10.21 -9.75
#